data_21e394a210ebccfe8008e9646b20b5a0
#
_entry.id   21e394a210ebccfe8008e9646b20b5a0
#
_cell.length_a   1.000
_cell.length_b   1.000
_cell.length_c   1.000
_cell.angle_alpha   90.00
_cell.angle_beta   90.00
_cell.angle_gamma   90.00
#
_symmetry.space_group_name_H-M   'P 1'
#
loop_
_entity.id
_entity.type
_entity.pdbx_description
1 polymer ?
#
loop_
_entity_poly.entity_id
_entity_poly.type
_entity_poly.pdbx_seq_one_letter_code
_entity_poly.pdbx_strand_id
1 'polypeptide(L)'
;MSDGDHGKFAVTRNKRSCKRCNERKVRCDRNSPCGACIKAGDRCVFPGAKRAPRTLNRPPIGELLARLTNLEAEVQQLRARHPEPDRDEPQLSKLSSLRDNQRLDSGHFGLPSGGFLGHSNLSWSYDSFRQHYLQPLQIEALWRIYQKNVAPLIAVLHLATTGRVVQNASKGLSIDPASEALLLSVCFAAVVSLDPDQVQSDLGLEYHKAKPAYELAVDQALSRADFVKSPGIPTLQAAVLYLLCERVDGYTRLAWAGSAVIIRLAQSQRIHRDGKKTGLSLFETEICRRLWWHICILDLLCSEDQGIDMQIRPGTFDVQFPANVNEYELNSLMIELPPDKKGFTDITLCIITCFMIKEVYLSSQPLNSVTSLEDREDRIRSVGKTLHEQYLNYFDLRIPIHWVAATITRLHLSKSWVSVHAQLLPSDPGEPQPPYKDSVFRTAVELVEFAYFLQTNDVTAQWNRLCRIYKPKEAISYILDELSSNSPGPEADHAWEVVTKTTLLWKHGAQGTGGELEPPLLELIQRADLLREEKAAIQTCRLAGDPCSGKEMALKSWNEGLMPEQITSTKMDVSGSYRSPSTLAWLQGIWPYQVINEL
;
A
#
# COMPACT_ATOMS: atom_id res chain seq x y z
N MET A 1 -64.88 -50.90 22.49
CA MET A 1 -63.81 -51.37 21.62
C MET A 1 -63.05 -50.09 21.21
N SER A 2 -62.25 -49.51 22.00
CA SER A 2 -60.83 -49.70 22.46
C SER A 2 -59.91 -49.82 21.27
N ASP A 3 -59.23 -48.70 20.94
CA ASP A 3 -57.93 -48.76 20.34
C ASP A 3 -57.06 -47.61 20.88
N GLY A 4 -55.89 -47.98 21.38
CA GLY A 4 -55.01 -47.16 22.20
C GLY A 4 -54.10 -46.31 21.39
N ASP A 5 -53.98 -45.10 21.87
CA ASP A 5 -52.99 -44.09 21.43
C ASP A 5 -51.64 -44.46 22.02
N HIS A 6 -50.67 -44.84 21.16
CA HIS A 6 -49.28 -45.01 21.50
C HIS A 6 -48.53 -43.68 21.30
N GLY A 7 -48.55 -42.87 22.34
CA GLY A 7 -47.72 -41.66 22.41
C GLY A 7 -46.20 -41.96 22.34
N LYS A 8 -45.54 -41.60 21.22
CA LYS A 8 -44.08 -41.61 21.06
C LYS A 8 -43.47 -40.50 21.91
N PHE A 9 -42.97 -40.82 23.10
CA PHE A 9 -42.12 -39.92 23.88
C PHE A 9 -40.83 -39.65 23.12
N ALA A 10 -40.63 -38.42 22.62
CA ALA A 10 -39.40 -37.94 22.05
C ALA A 10 -38.32 -37.84 23.16
N VAL A 11 -37.35 -38.74 23.15
CA VAL A 11 -36.20 -38.71 24.06
C VAL A 11 -35.31 -37.53 23.71
N THR A 12 -35.40 -36.43 24.46
CA THR A 12 -34.55 -35.29 24.31
C THR A 12 -33.12 -35.60 24.79
N ARG A 13 -32.20 -35.81 23.86
CA ARG A 13 -30.77 -36.03 24.16
C ARG A 13 -30.12 -34.77 24.70
N ASN A 14 -29.37 -34.87 25.81
CA ASN A 14 -28.59 -33.77 26.37
C ASN A 14 -27.46 -33.35 25.44
N LYS A 15 -27.20 -32.04 25.33
CA LYS A 15 -26.14 -31.49 24.43
C LYS A 15 -24.72 -31.82 24.89
N ARG A 16 -24.48 -32.14 26.15
CA ARG A 16 -23.16 -32.44 26.74
C ARG A 16 -23.13 -33.79 27.44
N SER A 17 -21.94 -34.35 27.67
CA SER A 17 -21.75 -35.55 28.48
C SER A 17 -22.09 -35.27 29.94
N CYS A 18 -22.60 -36.28 30.68
CA CYS A 18 -22.80 -36.16 32.13
C CYS A 18 -21.44 -35.96 32.86
N LYS A 19 -21.49 -35.39 34.08
CA LYS A 19 -20.28 -35.05 34.86
C LYS A 19 -19.37 -36.26 35.04
N ARG A 20 -19.90 -37.41 35.47
CA ARG A 20 -19.13 -38.63 35.69
C ARG A 20 -18.45 -39.16 34.42
N CYS A 21 -19.13 -39.23 33.28
CA CYS A 21 -18.54 -39.71 32.03
C CYS A 21 -17.45 -38.73 31.52
N ASN A 22 -17.64 -37.44 31.76
CA ASN A 22 -16.65 -36.44 31.42
C ASN A 22 -15.38 -36.52 32.28
N GLU A 23 -15.52 -36.72 33.60
CA GLU A 23 -14.42 -36.86 34.53
C GLU A 23 -13.61 -38.15 34.30
N ARG A 24 -14.31 -39.25 34.00
CA ARG A 24 -13.67 -40.56 33.72
C ARG A 24 -13.26 -40.73 32.25
N LYS A 25 -13.47 -39.73 31.40
CA LYS A 25 -13.13 -39.72 29.95
C LYS A 25 -13.72 -40.94 29.19
N VAL A 26 -14.93 -41.40 29.57
CA VAL A 26 -15.61 -42.48 28.88
C VAL A 26 -16.74 -41.94 27.98
N ARG A 27 -17.10 -42.72 26.93
CA ARG A 27 -18.15 -42.33 25.98
C ARG A 27 -19.51 -42.27 26.65
N CYS A 28 -20.22 -41.15 26.55
CA CYS A 28 -21.56 -40.91 27.08
C CYS A 28 -22.57 -40.88 25.95
N ASP A 29 -23.65 -41.68 26.03
CA ASP A 29 -24.75 -41.70 25.04
C ASP A 29 -25.71 -40.51 25.17
N ARG A 30 -25.54 -39.70 26.22
CA ARG A 30 -26.29 -38.45 26.52
C ARG A 30 -27.77 -38.65 26.87
N ASN A 31 -28.20 -39.88 27.09
CA ASN A 31 -29.51 -40.16 27.65
C ASN A 31 -29.53 -39.87 29.16
N SER A 32 -30.68 -39.64 29.76
CA SER A 32 -30.80 -39.36 31.19
C SER A 32 -31.66 -40.44 31.88
N PRO A 33 -31.00 -41.34 32.68
CA PRO A 33 -29.58 -41.55 32.90
C PRO A 33 -28.88 -42.20 31.69
N CYS A 34 -27.55 -41.93 31.50
CA CYS A 34 -26.80 -42.53 30.39
C CYS A 34 -26.45 -44.01 30.68
N GLY A 35 -26.36 -44.81 29.60
CA GLY A 35 -26.09 -46.24 29.69
C GLY A 35 -24.79 -46.59 30.41
N ALA A 36 -23.76 -45.75 30.33
CA ALA A 36 -22.50 -45.93 31.06
C ALA A 36 -22.67 -45.75 32.60
N CYS A 37 -23.52 -44.82 33.03
CA CYS A 37 -23.82 -44.62 34.45
C CYS A 37 -24.74 -45.71 34.99
N ILE A 38 -25.72 -46.17 34.18
CA ILE A 38 -26.61 -47.29 34.56
C ILE A 38 -25.79 -48.56 34.82
N LYS A 39 -24.90 -48.93 33.90
CA LYS A 39 -24.02 -50.10 34.04
C LYS A 39 -23.11 -50.05 35.24
N ALA A 40 -22.73 -48.85 35.68
CA ALA A 40 -21.82 -48.64 36.79
C ALA A 40 -22.51 -48.39 38.13
N GLY A 41 -23.85 -48.34 38.17
CA GLY A 41 -24.61 -48.05 39.41
C GLY A 41 -24.44 -46.64 39.95
N ASP A 42 -23.93 -45.68 39.13
CA ASP A 42 -23.57 -44.35 39.61
C ASP A 42 -24.63 -43.30 39.22
N ARG A 43 -24.74 -42.26 40.03
CA ARG A 43 -25.68 -41.14 39.77
C ARG A 43 -25.31 -40.37 38.52
N CYS A 44 -26.19 -40.30 37.55
CA CYS A 44 -25.99 -39.59 36.30
C CYS A 44 -26.49 -38.15 36.39
N VAL A 45 -25.59 -37.17 36.40
CA VAL A 45 -25.92 -35.74 36.50
C VAL A 45 -25.34 -34.98 35.30
N PHE A 46 -26.20 -34.27 34.57
CA PHE A 46 -25.80 -33.43 33.44
C PHE A 46 -25.54 -31.98 33.90
N PRO A 47 -24.53 -31.31 33.34
CA PRO A 47 -24.27 -29.91 33.65
C PRO A 47 -25.40 -29.02 33.12
N GLY A 48 -25.84 -28.04 33.94
CA GLY A 48 -26.88 -27.07 33.57
C GLY A 48 -26.53 -26.20 32.34
N ALA A 49 -27.52 -25.54 31.76
CA ALA A 49 -27.39 -24.77 30.53
C ALA A 49 -26.52 -23.51 30.64
N LYS A 50 -26.20 -23.01 31.83
CA LYS A 50 -25.36 -21.83 32.03
C LYS A 50 -23.90 -22.24 32.17
N ARG A 51 -23.03 -21.60 31.34
CA ARG A 51 -21.58 -21.69 31.46
C ARG A 51 -21.16 -20.93 32.72
N ALA A 52 -20.45 -21.56 33.65
CA ALA A 52 -19.78 -20.85 34.74
C ALA A 52 -18.78 -19.84 34.13
N PRO A 53 -18.68 -18.60 34.63
CA PRO A 53 -17.65 -17.67 34.17
C PRO A 53 -16.28 -18.32 34.41
N ARG A 54 -15.40 -18.24 33.39
CA ARG A 54 -13.99 -18.60 33.55
C ARG A 54 -13.40 -17.62 34.54
N THR A 55 -13.09 -18.04 35.75
CA THR A 55 -12.19 -17.33 36.66
C THR A 55 -10.80 -17.34 36.00
N LEU A 56 -10.45 -16.24 35.32
CA LEU A 56 -9.08 -15.92 35.04
C LEU A 56 -8.41 -15.70 36.39
N ASN A 57 -7.42 -16.54 36.76
CA ASN A 57 -6.49 -16.27 37.83
C ASN A 57 -5.66 -15.04 37.45
N ARG A 58 -6.25 -13.85 37.60
CA ARG A 58 -5.49 -12.58 37.61
C ARG A 58 -5.05 -12.38 39.05
N PRO A 59 -3.73 -12.20 39.31
CA PRO A 59 -3.27 -11.82 40.60
C PRO A 59 -3.95 -10.50 41.03
N PRO A 60 -4.22 -10.28 42.29
CA PRO A 60 -4.80 -9.05 42.81
C PRO A 60 -3.95 -7.85 42.39
N ILE A 61 -4.59 -6.73 42.08
CA ILE A 61 -3.90 -5.50 41.62
C ILE A 61 -2.79 -5.07 42.59
N GLY A 62 -2.97 -5.29 43.90
CA GLY A 62 -1.94 -5.03 44.91
C GLY A 62 -0.66 -5.85 44.74
N GLU A 63 -0.77 -7.10 44.29
CA GLU A 63 0.40 -7.96 44.04
C GLU A 63 1.15 -7.54 42.75
N LEU A 64 0.45 -7.06 41.75
CA LEU A 64 1.05 -6.50 40.53
C LEU A 64 1.75 -5.17 40.79
N LEU A 65 1.17 -4.30 41.62
CA LEU A 65 1.81 -3.05 42.03
C LEU A 65 3.06 -3.29 42.90
N ALA A 66 3.01 -4.24 43.84
CA ALA A 66 4.17 -4.61 44.65
C ALA A 66 5.31 -5.20 43.78
N ARG A 67 4.98 -5.93 42.73
CA ARG A 67 5.96 -6.49 41.79
C ARG A 67 6.58 -5.41 40.90
N LEU A 68 5.81 -4.39 40.49
CA LEU A 68 6.31 -3.22 39.77
C LEU A 68 7.28 -2.40 40.61
N THR A 69 6.94 -2.07 41.85
CA THR A 69 7.83 -1.34 42.78
C THR A 69 9.11 -2.09 43.06
N ASN A 70 9.07 -3.40 43.20
CA ASN A 70 10.27 -4.21 43.37
C ASN A 70 11.17 -4.21 42.13
N LEU A 71 10.59 -4.30 40.92
CA LEU A 71 11.35 -4.22 39.67
C LEU A 71 11.95 -2.83 39.45
N GLU A 72 11.23 -1.77 39.79
CA GLU A 72 11.75 -0.39 39.73
C GLU A 72 12.94 -0.20 40.68
N ALA A 73 12.87 -0.75 41.91
CA ALA A 73 13.97 -0.72 42.86
C ALA A 73 15.20 -1.54 42.38
N GLU A 74 14.96 -2.68 41.72
CA GLU A 74 16.01 -3.52 41.15
C GLU A 74 16.72 -2.83 39.98
N VAL A 75 15.95 -2.16 39.08
CA VAL A 75 16.50 -1.35 38.02
C VAL A 75 17.35 -0.18 38.54
N GLN A 76 16.90 0.49 39.60
CA GLN A 76 17.68 1.55 40.23
C GLN A 76 18.98 1.02 40.85
N GLN A 77 18.94 -0.15 41.49
CA GLN A 77 20.15 -0.78 42.02
C GLN A 77 21.12 -1.23 40.94
N LEU A 78 20.62 -1.73 39.80
CA LEU A 78 21.46 -2.11 38.66
C LEU A 78 22.12 -0.88 38.01
N ARG A 79 21.40 0.23 37.89
CA ARG A 79 21.96 1.51 37.40
C ARG A 79 23.02 2.09 38.34
N ALA A 80 22.86 1.92 39.65
CA ALA A 80 23.86 2.34 40.63
C ALA A 80 25.12 1.46 40.65
N ARG A 81 25.03 0.20 40.21
CA ARG A 81 26.17 -0.74 40.12
C ARG A 81 26.99 -0.62 38.83
N HIS A 82 26.44 -0.01 37.76
CA HIS A 82 27.11 0.23 36.51
C HIS A 82 26.93 1.71 36.12
N PRO A 83 27.72 2.65 36.66
CA PRO A 83 27.76 4.01 36.15
C PRO A 83 28.36 3.96 34.74
N GLU A 84 27.57 4.38 33.72
CA GLU A 84 28.11 4.58 32.39
C GLU A 84 29.17 5.70 32.42
N PRO A 85 30.26 5.54 31.68
CA PRO A 85 31.25 6.62 31.53
C PRO A 85 30.64 7.79 30.76
N ASP A 86 30.90 9.00 31.27
CA ASP A 86 30.51 10.29 30.72
C ASP A 86 30.67 10.32 29.18
N ARG A 87 29.55 10.33 28.47
CA ARG A 87 29.48 10.83 27.12
C ARG A 87 28.73 12.16 27.17
N ASP A 88 29.41 13.18 26.74
CA ASP A 88 28.94 14.55 26.61
C ASP A 88 27.51 14.60 26.06
N GLU A 89 26.54 14.95 26.90
CA GLU A 89 25.17 15.29 26.51
C GLU A 89 25.10 16.75 26.05
N PRO A 90 24.74 17.06 24.79
CA PRO A 90 24.30 18.40 24.47
C PRO A 90 22.80 18.55 24.75
N GLN A 91 22.49 19.25 25.83
CA GLN A 91 21.31 20.12 25.94
C GLN A 91 19.90 19.50 25.97
N LEU A 92 19.61 18.63 26.93
CA LEU A 92 18.20 18.39 27.33
C LEU A 92 17.71 19.31 28.48
N SER A 93 18.58 20.15 29.07
CA SER A 93 18.21 21.05 30.18
C SER A 93 17.43 22.30 29.75
N LYS A 94 17.26 22.57 28.44
CA LYS A 94 16.45 23.70 27.95
C LYS A 94 14.96 23.39 27.78
N LEU A 95 14.53 22.13 27.91
CA LEU A 95 13.11 21.73 27.79
C LEU A 95 12.33 21.80 29.12
N SER A 96 13.01 21.87 30.27
CA SER A 96 12.36 22.01 31.57
C SER A 96 12.01 23.45 31.94
N SER A 97 12.70 24.44 31.38
CA SER A 97 12.46 25.86 31.65
C SER A 97 11.31 26.49 30.84
N LEU A 98 10.74 25.76 29.89
CA LEU A 98 9.56 26.20 29.11
C LEU A 98 8.22 25.74 29.72
N ARG A 99 8.25 24.98 30.84
CA ARG A 99 7.02 24.50 31.51
C ARG A 99 6.46 25.43 32.59
N ASP A 100 7.18 26.45 33.00
CA ASP A 100 6.78 27.22 34.21
C ASP A 100 6.18 28.61 33.95
N ASN A 101 5.87 29.01 32.74
CA ASN A 101 5.30 30.33 32.47
C ASN A 101 4.01 30.32 31.65
N GLN A 102 3.05 29.44 31.97
CA GLN A 102 1.65 29.72 31.62
C GLN A 102 0.73 29.16 32.71
N ARG A 103 0.41 29.98 33.70
CA ARG A 103 -0.75 29.77 34.59
C ARG A 103 -2.03 29.90 33.77
N LEU A 104 -2.72 28.78 33.75
CA LEU A 104 -3.99 28.54 33.10
C LEU A 104 -5.11 29.35 33.75
N ASP A 105 -5.85 30.09 32.94
CA ASP A 105 -7.22 30.47 33.21
C ASP A 105 -8.15 29.30 32.83
N SER A 106 -9.05 28.98 33.73
CA SER A 106 -9.94 27.81 33.69
C SER A 106 -11.05 27.98 32.65
N GLY A 107 -11.09 27.07 31.69
CA GLY A 107 -12.27 26.92 30.87
C GLY A 107 -12.01 26.30 29.51
N HIS A 108 -12.39 25.05 29.37
CA HIS A 108 -12.41 24.17 28.22
C HIS A 108 -11.20 23.21 28.09
N PHE A 109 -11.49 21.97 28.36
CA PHE A 109 -10.69 20.84 27.88
C PHE A 109 -10.68 20.83 26.35
N GLY A 110 -9.83 21.67 25.76
CA GLY A 110 -9.42 21.56 24.36
C GLY A 110 -8.35 20.48 24.30
N LEU A 111 -8.61 19.38 23.60
CA LEU A 111 -7.57 18.49 23.13
C LEU A 111 -6.50 19.34 22.42
N PRO A 112 -5.19 19.04 22.57
CA PRO A 112 -4.17 19.74 21.83
C PRO A 112 -4.53 19.66 20.34
N SER A 113 -4.48 20.81 19.66
CA SER A 113 -4.75 20.97 18.23
C SER A 113 -3.58 20.36 17.40
N GLY A 114 -3.40 19.05 17.54
CA GLY A 114 -2.62 18.25 16.61
C GLY A 114 -3.59 17.69 15.59
N GLY A 115 -3.39 17.93 14.31
CA GLY A 115 -4.16 17.36 13.23
C GLY A 115 -4.17 15.84 13.30
N PHE A 116 -5.00 15.20 12.49
CA PHE A 116 -5.16 13.74 12.40
C PHE A 116 -3.82 13.01 12.19
N LEU A 117 -2.85 13.65 11.54
CA LEU A 117 -1.52 13.10 11.23
C LEU A 117 -0.36 13.81 11.94
N GLY A 118 -0.62 14.74 12.87
CA GLY A 118 0.39 15.30 13.76
C GLY A 118 1.24 16.45 13.19
N HIS A 119 0.81 17.12 12.15
CA HIS A 119 1.49 18.31 11.60
C HIS A 119 1.26 19.54 12.49
N SER A 120 2.08 19.72 13.53
CA SER A 120 1.86 20.75 14.56
C SER A 120 2.70 22.03 14.44
N ASN A 121 3.53 22.19 13.41
CA ASN A 121 4.56 23.24 13.40
C ASN A 121 4.34 24.42 12.45
N LEU A 122 3.26 24.48 11.68
CA LEU A 122 2.94 25.61 10.81
C LEU A 122 1.77 26.40 11.39
N SER A 123 2.03 27.58 11.96
CA SER A 123 1.01 28.50 12.49
C SER A 123 0.43 29.37 11.36
N TRP A 124 -0.26 28.75 10.41
CA TRP A 124 -1.06 29.52 9.44
C TRP A 124 -2.50 29.59 9.95
N SER A 125 -3.09 30.81 9.92
CA SER A 125 -4.53 30.91 10.15
C SER A 125 -5.23 30.36 8.89
N TYR A 126 -6.31 29.62 9.10
CA TYR A 126 -7.13 29.09 8.00
C TYR A 126 -7.62 30.19 7.05
N ASP A 127 -7.90 31.38 7.56
CA ASP A 127 -8.30 32.53 6.76
C ASP A 127 -7.19 32.99 5.80
N SER A 128 -5.91 33.00 6.26
CA SER A 128 -4.79 33.32 5.40
C SER A 128 -4.57 32.26 4.32
N PHE A 129 -4.75 30.97 4.66
CA PHE A 129 -4.70 29.90 3.68
C PHE A 129 -5.79 30.09 2.61
N ARG A 130 -7.02 30.34 3.02
CA ARG A 130 -8.16 30.52 2.12
C ARG A 130 -7.96 31.70 1.17
N GLN A 131 -7.40 32.80 1.66
CA GLN A 131 -7.10 33.98 0.84
C GLN A 131 -6.05 33.73 -0.23
N HIS A 132 -5.03 32.89 0.03
CA HIS A 132 -3.93 32.65 -0.88
C HIS A 132 -4.10 31.45 -1.79
N TYR A 133 -4.73 30.36 -1.31
CA TYR A 133 -4.74 29.06 -1.94
C TYR A 133 -6.13 28.57 -2.37
N LEU A 134 -7.21 29.24 -1.96
CA LEU A 134 -8.59 28.87 -2.28
C LEU A 134 -9.37 30.01 -2.93
N GLN A 135 -8.73 30.78 -3.79
CA GLN A 135 -9.44 31.74 -4.63
C GLN A 135 -10.34 30.99 -5.62
N PRO A 136 -11.52 31.53 -5.99
CA PRO A 136 -12.45 30.88 -6.91
C PRO A 136 -11.82 30.35 -8.19
N LEU A 137 -10.97 31.14 -8.83
CA LEU A 137 -10.26 30.75 -10.06
C LEU A 137 -9.24 29.64 -9.82
N GLN A 138 -8.58 29.61 -8.66
CA GLN A 138 -7.65 28.55 -8.29
C GLN A 138 -8.41 27.23 -8.02
N ILE A 139 -9.54 27.27 -7.34
CA ILE A 139 -10.38 26.10 -7.08
C ILE A 139 -10.82 25.47 -8.43
N GLU A 140 -11.26 26.29 -9.38
CA GLU A 140 -11.66 25.80 -10.70
C GLU A 140 -10.49 25.27 -11.54
N ALA A 141 -9.30 25.90 -11.44
CA ALA A 141 -8.09 25.42 -12.10
C ALA A 141 -7.65 24.06 -11.51
N LEU A 142 -7.59 23.94 -10.18
CA LEU A 142 -7.24 22.71 -9.49
C LEU A 142 -8.25 21.58 -9.77
N TRP A 143 -9.54 21.89 -9.89
CA TRP A 143 -10.56 20.92 -10.27
C TRP A 143 -10.32 20.37 -11.69
N ARG A 144 -10.00 21.24 -12.66
CA ARG A 144 -9.67 20.82 -14.02
C ARG A 144 -8.41 19.94 -14.07
N ILE A 145 -7.40 20.30 -13.27
CA ILE A 145 -6.17 19.50 -13.13
C ILE A 145 -6.50 18.14 -12.52
N TYR A 146 -7.29 18.11 -11.45
CA TYR A 146 -7.73 16.85 -10.81
C TYR A 146 -8.45 15.93 -11.82
N GLN A 147 -9.42 16.47 -12.57
CA GLN A 147 -10.16 15.68 -13.55
C GLN A 147 -9.25 15.11 -14.66
N LYS A 148 -8.23 15.86 -15.07
CA LYS A 148 -7.32 15.48 -16.13
C LYS A 148 -6.20 14.54 -15.64
N ASN A 149 -5.59 14.83 -14.50
CA ASN A 149 -4.37 14.16 -14.06
C ASN A 149 -4.64 13.07 -13.04
N VAL A 150 -5.61 13.25 -12.13
CA VAL A 150 -5.81 12.37 -10.97
C VAL A 150 -6.93 11.37 -11.18
N ALA A 151 -8.11 11.86 -11.58
CA ALA A 151 -9.31 11.03 -11.68
C ALA A 151 -9.16 9.79 -12.61
N PRO A 152 -8.43 9.86 -13.74
CA PRO A 152 -8.22 8.69 -14.58
C PRO A 152 -7.42 7.56 -13.93
N LEU A 153 -6.57 7.88 -12.93
CA LEU A 153 -5.77 6.90 -12.21
C LEU A 153 -6.37 6.53 -10.85
N ILE A 154 -7.05 7.46 -10.19
CA ILE A 154 -7.62 7.31 -8.83
C ILE A 154 -9.10 7.66 -8.89
N ALA A 155 -9.93 6.69 -9.31
CA ALA A 155 -11.36 6.87 -9.52
C ALA A 155 -12.20 6.68 -8.24
N VAL A 156 -11.71 7.17 -7.08
CA VAL A 156 -12.38 7.05 -5.78
C VAL A 156 -13.60 7.96 -5.64
N LEU A 157 -13.65 9.03 -6.45
CA LEU A 157 -14.72 10.04 -6.41
C LEU A 157 -15.67 9.89 -7.60
N HIS A 158 -16.94 10.23 -7.39
CA HIS A 158 -17.87 10.47 -8.49
C HIS A 158 -17.79 11.93 -8.92
N LEU A 159 -17.32 12.16 -10.15
CA LEU A 159 -16.97 13.51 -10.62
C LEU A 159 -18.14 14.49 -10.62
N ALA A 160 -19.35 14.03 -10.97
CA ALA A 160 -20.51 14.92 -11.01
C ALA A 160 -20.97 15.39 -9.60
N THR A 161 -20.88 14.52 -8.58
CA THR A 161 -21.19 14.92 -7.19
C THR A 161 -20.11 15.81 -6.61
N THR A 162 -18.85 15.48 -6.81
CA THR A 162 -17.71 16.29 -6.35
C THR A 162 -17.68 17.64 -7.05
N GLY A 163 -17.97 17.69 -8.35
CA GLY A 163 -18.07 18.93 -9.12
C GLY A 163 -19.10 19.93 -8.57
N ARG A 164 -20.21 19.44 -7.98
CA ARG A 164 -21.17 20.32 -7.28
C ARG A 164 -20.58 20.95 -6.01
N VAL A 165 -19.80 20.19 -5.24
CA VAL A 165 -19.08 20.72 -4.06
C VAL A 165 -18.10 21.80 -4.49
N VAL A 166 -17.30 21.53 -5.51
CA VAL A 166 -16.33 22.47 -6.09
C VAL A 166 -17.04 23.75 -6.57
N GLN A 167 -18.14 23.62 -7.31
CA GLN A 167 -18.90 24.75 -7.81
C GLN A 167 -19.53 25.60 -6.69
N ASN A 168 -20.00 24.98 -5.62
CA ASN A 168 -20.52 25.71 -4.46
C ASN A 168 -19.38 26.49 -3.77
N ALA A 169 -18.22 25.86 -3.59
CA ALA A 169 -17.06 26.50 -2.98
C ALA A 169 -16.53 27.67 -3.82
N SER A 170 -16.44 27.51 -5.17
CA SER A 170 -15.99 28.59 -6.08
C SER A 170 -16.95 29.79 -6.10
N LYS A 171 -18.25 29.56 -5.85
CA LYS A 171 -19.24 30.64 -5.68
C LYS A 171 -19.24 31.26 -4.28
N GLY A 172 -18.36 30.83 -3.38
CA GLY A 172 -18.30 31.29 -1.99
C GLY A 172 -19.48 30.83 -1.12
N LEU A 173 -20.22 29.80 -1.55
CA LEU A 173 -21.29 29.21 -0.76
C LEU A 173 -20.71 28.39 0.38
N SER A 174 -21.42 28.35 1.52
CA SER A 174 -21.02 27.48 2.64
C SER A 174 -21.13 26.02 2.24
N ILE A 175 -20.10 25.24 2.55
CA ILE A 175 -20.07 23.79 2.43
C ILE A 175 -19.87 23.17 3.81
N ASP A 176 -20.36 21.94 4.01
CA ASP A 176 -20.21 21.24 5.28
C ASP A 176 -18.75 20.78 5.48
N PRO A 177 -18.32 20.49 6.73
CA PRO A 177 -16.92 20.12 7.01
C PRO A 177 -16.43 18.88 6.27
N ALA A 178 -17.29 17.89 5.99
CA ALA A 178 -16.90 16.69 5.24
C ALA A 178 -16.67 17.02 3.76
N SER A 179 -17.52 17.85 3.16
CA SER A 179 -17.33 18.36 1.80
C SER A 179 -16.11 19.27 1.70
N GLU A 180 -15.78 20.04 2.76
CA GLU A 180 -14.56 20.84 2.80
C GLU A 180 -13.30 19.96 2.80
N ALA A 181 -13.27 18.90 3.62
CA ALA A 181 -12.16 17.95 3.64
C ALA A 181 -11.97 17.28 2.26
N LEU A 182 -13.07 16.93 1.60
CA LEU A 182 -13.03 16.37 0.25
C LEU A 182 -12.48 17.36 -0.78
N LEU A 183 -12.95 18.61 -0.77
CA LEU A 183 -12.47 19.68 -1.65
C LEU A 183 -10.96 19.90 -1.49
N LEU A 184 -10.48 20.00 -0.24
CA LEU A 184 -9.07 20.22 0.05
C LEU A 184 -8.21 19.04 -0.37
N SER A 185 -8.67 17.80 -0.20
CA SER A 185 -7.99 16.61 -0.70
C SER A 185 -7.93 16.57 -2.23
N VAL A 186 -8.97 17.03 -2.92
CA VAL A 186 -8.96 17.20 -4.39
C VAL A 186 -7.93 18.23 -4.82
N CYS A 187 -7.90 19.39 -4.14
CA CYS A 187 -6.92 20.45 -4.42
C CYS A 187 -5.48 19.97 -4.15
N PHE A 188 -5.26 19.27 -3.04
CA PHE A 188 -3.97 18.67 -2.70
C PHE A 188 -3.51 17.67 -3.77
N ALA A 189 -4.40 16.74 -4.17
CA ALA A 189 -4.10 15.75 -5.20
C ALA A 189 -3.77 16.40 -6.55
N ALA A 190 -4.48 17.47 -6.91
CA ALA A 190 -4.18 18.25 -8.12
C ALA A 190 -2.78 18.87 -8.06
N VAL A 191 -2.40 19.50 -6.93
CA VAL A 191 -1.05 20.08 -6.73
C VAL A 191 0.03 18.99 -6.80
N VAL A 192 -0.18 17.85 -6.12
CA VAL A 192 0.78 16.73 -6.13
C VAL A 192 0.93 16.11 -7.52
N SER A 193 -0.09 16.19 -8.38
CA SER A 193 -0.02 15.66 -9.74
C SER A 193 0.82 16.47 -10.71
N LEU A 194 1.20 17.70 -10.35
CA LEU A 194 1.97 18.63 -11.18
C LEU A 194 3.44 18.64 -10.79
N ASP A 195 4.31 18.79 -11.77
CA ASP A 195 5.70 19.11 -11.50
C ASP A 195 5.85 20.53 -10.93
N PRO A 196 6.93 20.81 -10.17
CA PRO A 196 7.14 22.14 -9.53
C PRO A 196 7.02 23.32 -10.50
N ASP A 197 7.55 23.18 -11.71
CA ASP A 197 7.50 24.23 -12.75
C ASP A 197 6.05 24.44 -13.26
N GLN A 198 5.27 23.37 -13.35
CA GLN A 198 3.85 23.45 -13.72
C GLN A 198 3.00 24.11 -12.63
N VAL A 199 3.30 23.87 -11.35
CA VAL A 199 2.60 24.56 -10.25
C VAL A 199 2.85 26.07 -10.34
N GLN A 200 4.07 26.48 -10.69
CA GLN A 200 4.39 27.88 -10.89
C GLN A 200 3.70 28.48 -12.13
N SER A 201 3.73 27.77 -13.27
CA SER A 201 3.14 28.26 -14.52
C SER A 201 1.61 28.29 -14.51
N ASP A 202 0.97 27.25 -13.98
CA ASP A 202 -0.47 27.05 -14.09
C ASP A 202 -1.27 27.66 -12.93
N LEU A 203 -0.64 27.72 -11.75
CA LEU A 203 -1.28 28.19 -10.52
C LEU A 203 -0.67 29.48 -9.96
N GLY A 204 0.53 29.89 -10.43
CA GLY A 204 1.27 31.04 -9.88
C GLY A 204 1.80 30.79 -8.47
N LEU A 205 1.94 29.53 -8.06
CA LEU A 205 2.33 29.10 -6.72
C LEU A 205 3.69 28.40 -6.73
N GLU A 206 4.47 28.59 -5.67
CA GLU A 206 5.71 27.84 -5.47
C GLU A 206 5.39 26.47 -4.85
N TYR A 207 5.75 25.37 -5.54
CA TYR A 207 5.43 23.99 -5.12
C TYR A 207 5.80 23.70 -3.66
N HIS A 208 7.02 24.09 -3.24
CA HIS A 208 7.54 23.82 -1.89
C HIS A 208 6.79 24.58 -0.77
N LYS A 209 6.02 25.62 -1.12
CA LYS A 209 5.10 26.33 -0.20
C LYS A 209 3.68 25.84 -0.32
N ALA A 210 3.22 25.60 -1.54
CA ALA A 210 1.83 25.20 -1.81
C ALA A 210 1.54 23.79 -1.27
N LYS A 211 2.39 22.80 -1.55
CA LYS A 211 2.16 21.43 -1.10
C LYS A 211 1.99 21.33 0.42
N PRO A 212 2.92 21.79 1.28
CA PRO A 212 2.75 21.73 2.73
C PRO A 212 1.54 22.53 3.24
N ALA A 213 1.16 23.63 2.56
CA ALA A 213 0.00 24.41 2.92
C ALA A 213 -1.31 23.62 2.67
N TYR A 214 -1.45 22.95 1.52
CA TYR A 214 -2.59 22.09 1.23
C TYR A 214 -2.61 20.84 2.12
N GLU A 215 -1.46 20.23 2.40
CA GLU A 215 -1.30 19.11 3.31
C GLU A 215 -1.85 19.42 4.69
N LEU A 216 -1.41 20.54 5.29
CA LEU A 216 -1.89 21.03 6.57
C LEU A 216 -3.41 21.33 6.52
N ALA A 217 -3.89 21.93 5.43
CA ALA A 217 -5.29 22.26 5.27
C ALA A 217 -6.19 21.00 5.22
N VAL A 218 -5.76 19.93 4.53
CA VAL A 218 -6.45 18.64 4.52
C VAL A 218 -6.52 18.04 5.93
N ASP A 219 -5.39 18.01 6.64
CA ASP A 219 -5.31 17.46 8.00
C ASP A 219 -6.24 18.20 8.96
N GLN A 220 -6.24 19.53 8.92
CA GLN A 220 -7.15 20.35 9.71
C GLN A 220 -8.63 20.16 9.33
N ALA A 221 -8.93 19.99 8.03
CA ALA A 221 -10.31 19.79 7.58
C ALA A 221 -10.85 18.42 8.00
N LEU A 222 -10.04 17.36 7.90
CA LEU A 222 -10.39 16.03 8.41
C LEU A 222 -10.63 16.07 9.93
N SER A 223 -9.84 16.84 10.66
CA SER A 223 -10.03 17.05 12.10
C SER A 223 -11.34 17.80 12.40
N ARG A 224 -11.66 18.90 11.67
CA ARG A 224 -12.93 19.63 11.81
C ARG A 224 -14.15 18.79 11.43
N ALA A 225 -14.00 17.86 10.49
CA ALA A 225 -15.04 16.92 10.09
C ALA A 225 -15.23 15.75 11.08
N ASP A 226 -14.56 15.79 12.24
CA ASP A 226 -14.59 14.70 13.25
C ASP A 226 -14.32 13.31 12.66
N PHE A 227 -13.38 13.23 11.69
CA PHE A 227 -13.11 12.05 10.87
C PHE A 227 -13.00 10.76 11.69
N VAL A 228 -12.35 10.79 12.86
CA VAL A 228 -12.15 9.58 13.70
C VAL A 228 -13.41 9.21 14.47
N LYS A 229 -14.18 10.20 14.95
CA LYS A 229 -15.36 9.95 15.79
C LYS A 229 -16.62 9.67 14.97
N SER A 230 -16.76 10.35 13.83
CA SER A 230 -17.95 10.27 12.97
C SER A 230 -17.54 10.19 11.49
N PRO A 231 -16.88 9.10 11.07
CA PRO A 231 -16.45 8.96 9.68
C PRO A 231 -17.66 8.87 8.75
N GLY A 232 -17.63 9.66 7.67
CA GLY A 232 -18.60 9.59 6.58
C GLY A 232 -17.92 9.15 5.27
N ILE A 233 -18.72 8.82 4.25
CA ILE A 233 -18.18 8.47 2.92
C ILE A 233 -17.28 9.59 2.37
N PRO A 234 -17.67 10.88 2.38
CA PRO A 234 -16.81 11.93 1.84
C PRO A 234 -15.50 12.11 2.60
N THR A 235 -15.49 11.98 3.93
CA THR A 235 -14.26 12.08 4.72
C THR A 235 -13.33 10.88 4.54
N LEU A 236 -13.89 9.67 4.35
CA LEU A 236 -13.10 8.48 4.01
C LEU A 236 -12.52 8.60 2.60
N GLN A 237 -13.27 9.08 1.62
CA GLN A 237 -12.77 9.35 0.28
C GLN A 237 -11.64 10.40 0.30
N ALA A 238 -11.82 11.48 1.06
CA ALA A 238 -10.81 12.51 1.26
C ALA A 238 -9.50 11.93 1.85
N ALA A 239 -9.61 11.13 2.91
CA ALA A 239 -8.45 10.53 3.56
C ALA A 239 -7.75 9.50 2.68
N VAL A 240 -8.48 8.67 1.93
CA VAL A 240 -7.89 7.71 0.97
C VAL A 240 -7.14 8.43 -0.14
N LEU A 241 -7.77 9.45 -0.75
CA LEU A 241 -7.14 10.25 -1.80
C LEU A 241 -5.87 10.94 -1.29
N TYR A 242 -5.94 11.54 -0.11
CA TYR A 242 -4.82 12.19 0.55
C TYR A 242 -3.64 11.24 0.75
N LEU A 243 -3.86 10.06 1.36
CA LEU A 243 -2.78 9.12 1.63
C LEU A 243 -2.20 8.47 0.36
N LEU A 244 -3.01 8.25 -0.68
CA LEU A 244 -2.50 7.79 -1.97
C LEU A 244 -1.55 8.83 -2.59
N CYS A 245 -1.87 10.12 -2.47
CA CYS A 245 -1.04 11.21 -2.98
C CYS A 245 0.23 11.44 -2.15
N GLU A 246 0.17 11.28 -0.81
CA GLU A 246 1.36 11.39 0.06
C GLU A 246 2.46 10.38 -0.32
N ARG A 247 2.09 9.20 -0.82
CA ARG A 247 3.04 8.19 -1.29
C ARG A 247 3.85 8.63 -2.52
N VAL A 248 3.32 9.53 -3.34
CA VAL A 248 4.02 10.03 -4.53
C VAL A 248 5.36 10.66 -4.17
N ASP A 249 5.39 11.40 -3.06
CA ASP A 249 6.59 12.10 -2.57
C ASP A 249 7.38 11.29 -1.51
N GLY A 250 7.01 10.02 -1.27
CA GLY A 250 7.78 9.11 -0.43
C GLY A 250 7.34 9.04 1.04
N TYR A 251 6.24 9.68 1.45
CA TYR A 251 5.72 9.58 2.83
C TYR A 251 5.01 8.25 3.08
N THR A 252 5.68 7.15 2.76
CA THR A 252 5.11 5.79 2.79
C THR A 252 4.75 5.33 4.18
N ARG A 253 5.53 5.71 5.21
CA ARG A 253 5.28 5.35 6.61
C ARG A 253 4.02 6.00 7.16
N LEU A 254 3.79 7.28 6.80
CA LEU A 254 2.58 8.00 7.15
C LEU A 254 1.35 7.36 6.52
N ALA A 255 1.42 7.07 5.21
CA ALA A 255 0.36 6.42 4.47
C ALA A 255 0.04 5.03 5.05
N TRP A 256 1.06 4.25 5.43
CA TRP A 256 0.89 2.94 6.05
C TRP A 256 0.18 3.02 7.41
N ALA A 257 0.58 3.92 8.31
CA ALA A 257 -0.08 4.10 9.59
C ALA A 257 -1.52 4.60 9.43
N GLY A 258 -1.74 5.56 8.52
CA GLY A 258 -3.06 6.11 8.21
C GLY A 258 -3.99 5.09 7.56
N SER A 259 -3.49 4.19 6.69
CA SER A 259 -4.29 3.14 6.06
C SER A 259 -4.93 2.21 7.09
N ALA A 260 -4.22 1.87 8.17
CA ALA A 260 -4.75 1.06 9.25
C ALA A 260 -5.95 1.71 9.94
N VAL A 261 -5.91 3.03 10.16
CA VAL A 261 -7.04 3.79 10.71
C VAL A 261 -8.21 3.80 9.73
N ILE A 262 -7.95 4.10 8.45
CA ILE A 262 -9.00 4.13 7.41
C ILE A 262 -9.69 2.77 7.30
N ILE A 263 -8.96 1.66 7.28
CA ILE A 263 -9.53 0.30 7.24
C ILE A 263 -10.50 0.09 8.41
N ARG A 264 -10.09 0.46 9.64
CA ARG A 264 -10.93 0.31 10.83
C ARG A 264 -12.17 1.20 10.79
N LEU A 265 -12.04 2.44 10.34
CA LEU A 265 -13.17 3.35 10.19
C LEU A 265 -14.15 2.88 9.11
N ALA A 266 -13.64 2.43 7.95
CA ALA A 266 -14.48 1.86 6.89
C ALA A 266 -15.21 0.58 7.35
N GLN A 267 -14.56 -0.28 8.12
CA GLN A 267 -15.18 -1.44 8.73
C GLN A 267 -16.28 -1.06 9.73
N SER A 268 -16.09 -0.01 10.53
CA SER A 268 -17.09 0.51 11.48
C SER A 268 -18.36 0.99 10.76
N GLN A 269 -18.20 1.59 9.58
CA GLN A 269 -19.28 2.03 8.70
C GLN A 269 -19.85 0.92 7.80
N ARG A 270 -19.38 -0.33 7.95
CA ARG A 270 -19.78 -1.50 7.16
C ARG A 270 -19.49 -1.37 5.65
N ILE A 271 -18.60 -0.48 5.23
CA ILE A 271 -18.22 -0.30 3.82
C ILE A 271 -17.55 -1.58 3.24
N HIS A 272 -16.96 -2.43 4.09
CA HIS A 272 -16.44 -3.75 3.74
C HIS A 272 -17.54 -4.80 3.44
N ARG A 273 -18.83 -4.42 3.51
CA ARG A 273 -19.98 -5.24 3.14
C ARG A 273 -20.69 -4.64 1.95
N ASP A 274 -21.05 -5.47 0.96
CA ASP A 274 -21.69 -4.98 -0.25
C ASP A 274 -23.01 -4.25 0.05
N GLY A 275 -23.18 -3.07 -0.54
CA GLY A 275 -24.31 -2.19 -0.27
C GLY A 275 -25.69 -2.80 -0.58
N LYS A 276 -25.74 -3.76 -1.53
CA LYS A 276 -26.97 -4.52 -1.80
C LYS A 276 -27.47 -5.29 -0.58
N LYS A 277 -26.56 -5.69 0.32
CA LYS A 277 -26.90 -6.40 1.57
C LYS A 277 -27.21 -5.46 2.73
N THR A 278 -26.82 -4.18 2.64
CA THR A 278 -26.99 -3.19 3.70
C THR A 278 -28.12 -2.22 3.44
N GLY A 279 -28.85 -2.37 2.31
CA GLY A 279 -30.04 -1.56 1.98
C GLY A 279 -29.71 -0.16 1.43
N LEU A 280 -28.48 0.06 0.94
CA LEU A 280 -28.09 1.27 0.27
C LEU A 280 -28.73 1.36 -1.14
N SER A 281 -28.92 2.57 -1.64
CA SER A 281 -29.30 2.79 -3.04
C SER A 281 -28.23 2.22 -3.99
N LEU A 282 -28.57 2.02 -5.25
CA LEU A 282 -27.62 1.50 -6.25
C LEU A 282 -26.42 2.44 -6.42
N PHE A 283 -26.67 3.74 -6.41
CA PHE A 283 -25.62 4.76 -6.49
C PHE A 283 -24.70 4.72 -5.26
N GLU A 284 -25.24 4.73 -4.06
CA GLU A 284 -24.44 4.64 -2.83
C GLU A 284 -23.68 3.34 -2.74
N THR A 285 -24.28 2.23 -3.18
CA THR A 285 -23.60 0.92 -3.28
C THR A 285 -22.38 1.01 -4.18
N GLU A 286 -22.52 1.64 -5.36
CA GLU A 286 -21.41 1.80 -6.30
C GLU A 286 -20.29 2.70 -5.72
N ILE A 287 -20.66 3.82 -5.07
CA ILE A 287 -19.69 4.68 -4.41
C ILE A 287 -18.95 3.93 -3.28
N CYS A 288 -19.67 3.15 -2.46
CA CYS A 288 -19.06 2.33 -1.41
C CYS A 288 -18.13 1.24 -1.98
N ARG A 289 -18.48 0.63 -3.12
CA ARG A 289 -17.61 -0.33 -3.81
C ARG A 289 -16.30 0.32 -4.25
N ARG A 290 -16.36 1.46 -4.94
CA ARG A 290 -15.18 2.23 -5.35
C ARG A 290 -14.31 2.60 -4.15
N LEU A 291 -14.92 3.09 -3.08
CA LEU A 291 -14.20 3.46 -1.86
C LEU A 291 -13.51 2.25 -1.22
N TRP A 292 -14.23 1.13 -1.04
CA TRP A 292 -13.63 -0.07 -0.45
C TRP A 292 -12.45 -0.60 -1.26
N TRP A 293 -12.58 -0.65 -2.58
CA TRP A 293 -11.50 -1.13 -3.42
C TRP A 293 -10.30 -0.17 -3.46
N HIS A 294 -10.51 1.13 -3.37
CA HIS A 294 -9.38 2.08 -3.20
C HIS A 294 -8.71 1.96 -1.83
N ILE A 295 -9.45 1.56 -0.79
CA ILE A 295 -8.86 1.20 0.51
C ILE A 295 -8.00 -0.08 0.37
N CYS A 296 -8.46 -1.09 -0.39
CA CYS A 296 -7.66 -2.28 -0.69
C CYS A 296 -6.40 -1.93 -1.51
N ILE A 297 -6.50 -1.03 -2.49
CA ILE A 297 -5.36 -0.54 -3.27
C ILE A 297 -4.36 0.18 -2.34
N LEU A 298 -4.83 1.04 -1.46
CA LEU A 298 -3.98 1.73 -0.49
C LEU A 298 -3.28 0.74 0.45
N ASP A 299 -4.00 -0.27 0.95
CA ASP A 299 -3.44 -1.33 1.82
C ASP A 299 -2.36 -2.14 1.09
N LEU A 300 -2.60 -2.56 -0.16
CA LEU A 300 -1.61 -3.24 -0.99
C LEU A 300 -0.34 -2.41 -1.15
N LEU A 301 -0.49 -1.18 -1.64
CA LEU A 301 0.62 -0.30 -1.93
C LEU A 301 1.43 0.06 -0.67
N CYS A 302 0.76 0.25 0.48
CA CYS A 302 1.43 0.49 1.75
C CYS A 302 2.15 -0.75 2.29
N SER A 303 1.57 -1.93 2.09
CA SER A 303 2.17 -3.19 2.50
C SER A 303 3.44 -3.50 1.69
N GLU A 304 3.40 -3.23 0.39
CA GLU A 304 4.57 -3.34 -0.50
C GLU A 304 5.69 -2.38 -0.09
N ASP A 305 5.36 -1.13 0.24
CA ASP A 305 6.37 -0.16 0.68
C ASP A 305 7.09 -0.57 1.97
N GLN A 306 6.39 -1.28 2.86
CA GLN A 306 6.94 -1.71 4.15
C GLN A 306 7.49 -3.16 4.13
N GLY A 307 7.32 -3.90 3.02
CA GLY A 307 7.73 -5.30 2.91
C GLY A 307 6.94 -6.24 3.83
N ILE A 308 5.65 -5.97 4.03
CA ILE A 308 4.76 -6.75 4.92
C ILE A 308 3.50 -7.20 4.20
N ASP A 309 2.76 -8.12 4.81
CA ASP A 309 1.45 -8.56 4.29
C ASP A 309 0.38 -7.47 4.40
N MET A 310 -0.59 -7.50 3.48
CA MET A 310 -1.80 -6.69 3.57
C MET A 310 -2.57 -6.95 4.88
N GLN A 311 -3.16 -5.90 5.46
CA GLN A 311 -4.03 -6.01 6.64
C GLN A 311 -5.40 -6.60 6.29
N ILE A 312 -5.92 -6.27 5.10
CA ILE A 312 -7.18 -6.81 4.59
C ILE A 312 -6.94 -8.25 4.15
N ARG A 313 -7.67 -9.19 4.77
CA ARG A 313 -7.50 -10.62 4.55
C ARG A 313 -8.64 -11.21 3.70
N PRO A 314 -8.39 -12.30 2.94
CA PRO A 314 -9.42 -13.03 2.24
C PRO A 314 -10.58 -13.42 3.17
N GLY A 315 -11.83 -13.30 2.68
CA GLY A 315 -13.02 -13.66 3.45
C GLY A 315 -13.44 -12.67 4.54
N THR A 316 -12.69 -11.57 4.77
CA THR A 316 -13.07 -10.54 5.74
C THR A 316 -14.07 -9.53 5.17
N PHE A 317 -14.24 -9.48 3.87
CA PHE A 317 -15.17 -8.61 3.14
C PHE A 317 -15.93 -9.38 2.06
N ASP A 318 -17.03 -8.79 1.55
CA ASP A 318 -17.86 -9.40 0.49
C ASP A 318 -18.27 -8.40 -0.61
N VAL A 319 -17.56 -7.28 -0.68
CA VAL A 319 -17.82 -6.19 -1.65
C VAL A 319 -17.54 -6.68 -3.08
N GLN A 320 -18.53 -6.46 -3.97
CA GLN A 320 -18.39 -6.76 -5.39
C GLN A 320 -17.45 -5.74 -6.07
N PHE A 321 -16.96 -6.07 -7.26
CA PHE A 321 -16.23 -5.07 -8.06
C PHE A 321 -17.14 -3.88 -8.42
N PRO A 322 -16.57 -2.69 -8.60
CA PRO A 322 -17.29 -1.58 -9.22
C PRO A 322 -17.79 -1.96 -10.61
N ALA A 323 -18.88 -1.36 -11.06
CA ALA A 323 -19.40 -1.55 -12.40
C ALA A 323 -18.49 -0.88 -13.44
N ASN A 324 -18.21 -1.56 -14.56
CA ASN A 324 -17.41 -1.00 -15.66
C ASN A 324 -18.23 -0.03 -16.54
N VAL A 325 -18.46 1.16 -16.02
CA VAL A 325 -19.30 2.21 -16.64
C VAL A 325 -18.60 3.56 -16.62
N ASN A 326 -19.00 4.48 -17.48
CA ASN A 326 -18.47 5.83 -17.44
C ASN A 326 -19.18 6.68 -16.38
N GLU A 327 -18.51 7.71 -15.89
CA GLU A 327 -19.00 8.62 -14.85
C GLU A 327 -20.35 9.24 -15.15
N TYR A 328 -20.60 9.64 -16.42
CA TYR A 328 -21.85 10.28 -16.84
C TYR A 328 -23.07 9.35 -16.82
N GLU A 329 -22.87 8.03 -16.73
CA GLU A 329 -23.93 7.02 -16.67
C GLU A 329 -24.45 6.81 -15.25
N LEU A 330 -23.71 7.29 -14.25
CA LEU A 330 -24.10 7.19 -12.84
C LEU A 330 -24.82 8.45 -12.36
N ASN A 331 -25.93 8.28 -11.67
CA ASN A 331 -26.60 9.38 -10.99
C ASN A 331 -27.31 8.88 -9.73
N SER A 332 -27.56 9.80 -8.79
CA SER A 332 -28.15 9.48 -7.49
C SER A 332 -29.61 9.02 -7.54
N LEU A 333 -30.29 9.21 -8.66
CA LEU A 333 -31.72 8.85 -8.87
C LEU A 333 -31.87 7.58 -9.69
N MET A 334 -30.79 6.90 -10.06
CA MET A 334 -30.87 5.69 -10.88
C MET A 334 -31.61 4.55 -10.14
N ILE A 335 -32.49 3.87 -10.86
CA ILE A 335 -33.27 2.72 -10.37
C ILE A 335 -32.67 1.38 -10.86
N GLU A 336 -31.82 1.43 -11.87
CA GLU A 336 -31.07 0.30 -12.41
C GLU A 336 -29.61 0.69 -12.63
N LEU A 337 -28.71 -0.25 -12.39
CA LEU A 337 -27.30 -0.04 -12.71
C LEU A 337 -27.12 -0.21 -14.23
N PRO A 338 -26.37 0.68 -14.89
CA PRO A 338 -26.01 0.46 -16.29
C PRO A 338 -25.28 -0.88 -16.45
N PRO A 339 -25.45 -1.59 -17.57
CA PRO A 339 -24.74 -2.84 -17.81
C PRO A 339 -23.24 -2.61 -17.92
N ASP A 340 -22.45 -3.56 -17.41
CA ASP A 340 -21.00 -3.54 -17.55
C ASP A 340 -20.58 -3.50 -19.00
N LYS A 341 -19.69 -2.59 -19.35
CA LYS A 341 -19.11 -2.45 -20.68
C LYS A 341 -17.88 -3.35 -20.83
N LYS A 342 -17.66 -3.81 -22.04
CA LYS A 342 -16.37 -4.37 -22.43
C LYS A 342 -15.43 -3.25 -22.84
N GLY A 343 -14.15 -3.37 -22.49
CA GLY A 343 -13.13 -2.39 -22.82
C GLY A 343 -13.02 -1.24 -21.83
N PHE A 344 -12.50 -0.11 -22.31
CA PHE A 344 -12.09 1.00 -21.45
C PHE A 344 -13.26 1.93 -21.08
N THR A 345 -13.39 2.23 -19.79
CA THR A 345 -14.26 3.25 -19.21
C THR A 345 -13.48 4.03 -18.15
N ASP A 346 -14.08 5.04 -17.56
CA ASP A 346 -13.45 5.87 -16.51
C ASP A 346 -13.02 5.08 -15.27
N ILE A 347 -13.57 3.87 -15.06
CA ILE A 347 -13.28 3.02 -13.89
C ILE A 347 -12.43 1.79 -14.23
N THR A 348 -12.14 1.53 -15.50
CA THR A 348 -11.50 0.27 -15.93
C THR A 348 -10.16 0.02 -15.26
N LEU A 349 -9.30 1.04 -15.11
CA LEU A 349 -8.00 0.87 -14.44
C LEU A 349 -8.16 0.44 -12.97
N CYS A 350 -9.13 1.03 -12.27
CA CYS A 350 -9.47 0.61 -10.90
C CYS A 350 -9.90 -0.86 -10.87
N ILE A 351 -10.80 -1.29 -11.78
CA ILE A 351 -11.29 -2.66 -11.84
C ILE A 351 -10.15 -3.65 -12.11
N ILE A 352 -9.25 -3.34 -13.04
CA ILE A 352 -8.06 -4.16 -13.32
C ILE A 352 -7.25 -4.37 -12.05
N THR A 353 -6.96 -3.29 -11.31
CA THR A 353 -6.23 -3.37 -10.05
C THR A 353 -7.00 -4.16 -8.98
N CYS A 354 -8.32 -3.97 -8.89
CA CYS A 354 -9.19 -4.74 -8.00
C CYS A 354 -9.12 -6.25 -8.31
N PHE A 355 -9.13 -6.59 -9.60
CA PHE A 355 -9.05 -7.98 -10.05
C PHE A 355 -7.70 -8.61 -9.64
N MET A 356 -6.59 -7.88 -9.85
CA MET A 356 -5.26 -8.31 -9.41
C MET A 356 -5.21 -8.50 -7.89
N ILE A 357 -5.74 -7.55 -7.12
CA ILE A 357 -5.77 -7.67 -5.65
C ILE A 357 -6.51 -8.92 -5.22
N LYS A 358 -7.72 -9.14 -5.71
CA LYS A 358 -8.57 -10.24 -5.29
C LYS A 358 -8.01 -11.60 -5.70
N GLU A 359 -7.65 -11.75 -6.97
CA GLU A 359 -7.34 -13.05 -7.55
C GLU A 359 -5.86 -13.44 -7.41
N VAL A 360 -4.95 -12.47 -7.26
CA VAL A 360 -3.52 -12.73 -7.13
C VAL A 360 -3.03 -12.47 -5.71
N TYR A 361 -3.03 -11.22 -5.27
CA TYR A 361 -2.39 -10.85 -4.00
C TYR A 361 -3.09 -11.46 -2.77
N LEU A 362 -4.42 -11.34 -2.65
CA LEU A 362 -5.15 -11.92 -1.53
C LEU A 362 -5.19 -13.44 -1.55
N SER A 363 -5.18 -14.05 -2.74
CA SER A 363 -5.20 -15.51 -2.88
C SER A 363 -3.84 -16.15 -2.60
N SER A 364 -2.75 -15.39 -2.65
CA SER A 364 -1.40 -15.87 -2.34
C SER A 364 -1.06 -15.81 -0.86
N GLN A 365 -1.88 -15.17 -0.03
CA GLN A 365 -1.62 -15.09 1.41
C GLN A 365 -1.79 -16.44 2.11
N PRO A 366 -0.89 -16.80 3.05
CA PRO A 366 -0.91 -18.11 3.69
C PRO A 366 -2.05 -18.23 4.69
N LEU A 367 -3.23 -18.63 4.23
CA LEU A 367 -4.29 -19.16 5.08
C LEU A 367 -4.42 -20.67 4.81
N ASN A 368 -3.53 -21.49 5.38
CA ASN A 368 -3.63 -22.95 5.51
C ASN A 368 -3.69 -23.79 4.22
N SER A 369 -3.37 -23.27 3.05
CA SER A 369 -3.24 -24.09 1.85
C SER A 369 -1.83 -24.01 1.29
N VAL A 370 -1.18 -25.16 1.22
CA VAL A 370 0.04 -25.35 0.41
C VAL A 370 -0.40 -25.28 -1.06
N THR A 371 -0.58 -24.08 -1.59
CA THR A 371 -0.78 -23.88 -3.03
C THR A 371 0.54 -24.20 -3.72
N SER A 372 0.52 -25.14 -4.67
CA SER A 372 1.68 -25.50 -5.47
C SER A 372 2.16 -24.29 -6.30
N LEU A 373 3.40 -24.34 -6.78
CA LEU A 373 3.91 -23.35 -7.71
C LEU A 373 3.02 -23.28 -8.96
N GLU A 374 2.66 -24.44 -9.51
CA GLU A 374 1.80 -24.60 -10.68
C GLU A 374 0.42 -23.92 -10.48
N ASP A 375 -0.21 -24.10 -9.31
CA ASP A 375 -1.49 -23.43 -8.99
C ASP A 375 -1.36 -21.90 -8.99
N ARG A 376 -0.21 -21.36 -8.55
CA ARG A 376 0.05 -19.91 -8.54
C ARG A 376 0.28 -19.37 -9.95
N GLU A 377 1.06 -20.08 -10.76
CA GLU A 377 1.28 -19.76 -12.17
C GLU A 377 -0.03 -19.78 -12.96
N ASP A 378 -0.81 -20.85 -12.83
CA ASP A 378 -2.09 -20.99 -13.52
C ASP A 378 -3.07 -19.88 -13.13
N ARG A 379 -3.03 -19.44 -11.89
CA ARG A 379 -3.82 -18.29 -11.44
C ARG A 379 -3.39 -17.01 -12.14
N ILE A 380 -2.09 -16.71 -12.19
CA ILE A 380 -1.58 -15.52 -12.87
C ILE A 380 -1.94 -15.57 -14.36
N ARG A 381 -1.77 -16.73 -15.03
CA ARG A 381 -2.16 -16.93 -16.44
C ARG A 381 -3.66 -16.74 -16.65
N SER A 382 -4.50 -17.31 -15.79
CA SER A 382 -5.95 -17.19 -15.86
C SER A 382 -6.42 -15.74 -15.69
N VAL A 383 -5.82 -15.01 -14.73
CA VAL A 383 -6.09 -13.58 -14.52
C VAL A 383 -5.66 -12.77 -15.74
N GLY A 384 -4.45 -12.98 -16.26
CA GLY A 384 -3.96 -12.31 -17.45
C GLY A 384 -4.87 -12.53 -18.66
N LYS A 385 -5.34 -13.77 -18.88
CA LYS A 385 -6.29 -14.12 -19.93
C LYS A 385 -7.63 -13.39 -19.76
N THR A 386 -8.18 -13.40 -18.55
CA THR A 386 -9.46 -12.73 -18.24
C THR A 386 -9.37 -11.22 -18.49
N LEU A 387 -8.29 -10.58 -18.00
CA LEU A 387 -8.07 -9.14 -18.21
C LEU A 387 -7.89 -8.80 -19.71
N HIS A 388 -7.21 -9.66 -20.45
CA HIS A 388 -7.04 -9.50 -21.87
C HIS A 388 -8.38 -9.59 -22.61
N GLU A 389 -9.18 -10.63 -22.39
CA GLU A 389 -10.44 -10.88 -23.07
C GLU A 389 -11.52 -9.83 -22.73
N GLN A 390 -11.55 -9.33 -21.49
CA GLN A 390 -12.58 -8.40 -21.05
C GLN A 390 -12.25 -6.93 -21.31
N TYR A 391 -10.96 -6.56 -21.25
CA TYR A 391 -10.54 -5.16 -21.29
C TYR A 391 -9.49 -4.88 -22.36
N LEU A 392 -8.32 -5.51 -22.29
CA LEU A 392 -7.15 -5.10 -23.06
C LEU A 392 -7.30 -5.25 -24.58
N ASN A 393 -8.05 -6.25 -25.03
CA ASN A 393 -8.38 -6.41 -26.47
C ASN A 393 -9.10 -5.22 -27.09
N TYR A 394 -9.72 -4.38 -26.25
CA TYR A 394 -10.48 -3.22 -26.70
C TYR A 394 -9.70 -1.92 -26.55
N PHE A 395 -8.44 -1.98 -26.06
CA PHE A 395 -7.64 -0.79 -25.88
C PHE A 395 -7.05 -0.32 -27.22
N ASP A 396 -7.19 0.97 -27.49
CA ASP A 396 -6.43 1.65 -28.54
C ASP A 396 -5.19 2.29 -27.91
N LEU A 397 -4.03 1.70 -28.12
CA LEU A 397 -2.76 2.15 -27.52
C LEU A 397 -2.28 3.52 -28.03
N ARG A 398 -2.93 4.09 -29.06
CA ARG A 398 -2.71 5.48 -29.49
C ARG A 398 -3.38 6.48 -28.54
N ILE A 399 -4.31 6.01 -27.70
CA ILE A 399 -4.94 6.82 -26.66
C ILE A 399 -4.07 6.71 -25.41
N PRO A 400 -3.49 7.83 -24.91
CA PRO A 400 -2.48 7.80 -23.85
C PRO A 400 -2.91 7.06 -22.58
N ILE A 401 -4.17 7.24 -22.14
CA ILE A 401 -4.65 6.57 -20.92
C ILE A 401 -4.82 5.05 -21.09
N HIS A 402 -5.15 4.57 -22.29
CA HIS A 402 -5.20 3.15 -22.59
C HIS A 402 -3.80 2.53 -22.53
N TRP A 403 -2.79 3.25 -23.05
CA TRP A 403 -1.40 2.83 -22.94
C TRP A 403 -0.94 2.74 -21.48
N VAL A 404 -1.26 3.75 -20.65
CA VAL A 404 -0.96 3.74 -19.20
C VAL A 404 -1.61 2.54 -18.52
N ALA A 405 -2.90 2.31 -18.78
CA ALA A 405 -3.63 1.21 -18.17
C ALA A 405 -3.07 -0.17 -18.60
N ALA A 406 -2.72 -0.33 -19.88
CA ALA A 406 -2.07 -1.56 -20.39
C ALA A 406 -0.71 -1.78 -19.72
N THR A 407 0.10 -0.73 -19.58
CA THR A 407 1.43 -0.80 -18.96
C THR A 407 1.33 -1.12 -17.45
N ILE A 408 0.40 -0.50 -16.72
CA ILE A 408 0.14 -0.81 -15.30
C ILE A 408 -0.33 -2.26 -15.15
N THR A 409 -1.21 -2.75 -16.04
CA THR A 409 -1.66 -4.15 -16.02
C THR A 409 -0.48 -5.10 -16.18
N ARG A 410 0.40 -4.84 -17.15
CA ARG A 410 1.60 -5.64 -17.35
C ARG A 410 2.54 -5.59 -16.16
N LEU A 411 2.75 -4.40 -15.60
CA LEU A 411 3.55 -4.22 -14.38
C LEU A 411 3.05 -5.10 -13.23
N HIS A 412 1.75 -5.15 -12.98
CA HIS A 412 1.17 -6.02 -11.95
C HIS A 412 1.37 -7.51 -12.25
N LEU A 413 1.16 -7.95 -13.49
CA LEU A 413 1.35 -9.35 -13.88
C LEU A 413 2.83 -9.77 -13.77
N SER A 414 3.75 -8.96 -14.31
CA SER A 414 5.20 -9.21 -14.22
C SER A 414 5.69 -9.22 -12.76
N LYS A 415 5.19 -8.28 -11.93
CA LYS A 415 5.49 -8.27 -10.50
C LYS A 415 5.05 -9.53 -9.80
N SER A 416 3.83 -9.98 -10.08
CA SER A 416 3.29 -11.21 -9.48
C SER A 416 4.10 -12.43 -9.90
N TRP A 417 4.51 -12.49 -11.17
CA TRP A 417 5.37 -13.56 -11.69
C TRP A 417 6.73 -13.59 -10.99
N VAL A 418 7.42 -12.45 -10.94
CA VAL A 418 8.72 -12.33 -10.27
C VAL A 418 8.60 -12.69 -8.78
N SER A 419 7.58 -12.21 -8.09
CA SER A 419 7.38 -12.48 -6.66
C SER A 419 7.18 -13.98 -6.35
N VAL A 420 6.49 -14.72 -7.23
CA VAL A 420 6.26 -16.16 -7.05
C VAL A 420 7.55 -16.96 -7.29
N HIS A 421 8.32 -16.61 -8.30
CA HIS A 421 9.49 -17.42 -8.71
C HIS A 421 10.78 -17.03 -8.00
N ALA A 422 11.01 -15.75 -7.72
CA ALA A 422 12.23 -15.30 -7.06
C ALA A 422 12.42 -15.93 -5.67
N GLN A 423 11.33 -16.19 -4.95
CA GLN A 423 11.36 -16.85 -3.63
C GLN A 423 11.78 -18.34 -3.69
N LEU A 424 11.71 -18.95 -4.85
CA LEU A 424 12.02 -20.37 -5.06
C LEU A 424 13.40 -20.59 -5.68
N LEU A 425 14.13 -19.51 -5.98
CA LEU A 425 15.50 -19.61 -6.49
C LEU A 425 16.44 -20.04 -5.37
N PRO A 426 17.35 -20.99 -5.63
CA PRO A 426 18.34 -21.41 -4.67
C PRO A 426 19.21 -20.23 -4.23
N SER A 427 19.44 -20.11 -2.93
CA SER A 427 20.33 -19.09 -2.36
C SER A 427 21.82 -19.46 -2.53
N ASP A 428 22.13 -20.76 -2.70
CA ASP A 428 23.49 -21.24 -2.88
C ASP A 428 23.83 -21.36 -4.39
N PRO A 429 24.87 -20.66 -4.88
CA PRO A 429 25.31 -20.77 -6.27
C PRO A 429 25.72 -22.19 -6.70
N GLY A 430 26.01 -23.09 -5.76
CA GLY A 430 26.35 -24.49 -6.00
C GLY A 430 25.17 -25.42 -6.30
N GLU A 431 23.95 -24.98 -6.03
CA GLU A 431 22.74 -25.75 -6.32
C GLU A 431 22.33 -25.63 -7.81
N PRO A 432 21.72 -26.70 -8.37
CA PRO A 432 21.22 -26.65 -9.74
C PRO A 432 20.19 -25.53 -9.90
N GLN A 433 20.48 -24.60 -10.81
CA GLN A 433 19.57 -23.50 -11.08
C GLN A 433 18.34 -24.00 -11.86
N PRO A 434 17.13 -23.56 -11.51
CA PRO A 434 15.92 -23.96 -12.19
C PRO A 434 15.87 -23.38 -13.62
N PRO A 435 15.22 -24.05 -14.59
CA PRO A 435 15.18 -23.63 -15.98
C PRO A 435 14.49 -22.28 -16.23
N TYR A 436 13.69 -21.81 -15.28
CA TYR A 436 12.97 -20.54 -15.37
C TYR A 436 13.78 -19.33 -14.86
N LYS A 437 15.01 -19.51 -14.35
CA LYS A 437 15.82 -18.42 -13.77
C LYS A 437 16.03 -17.26 -14.75
N ASP A 438 16.44 -17.56 -15.99
CA ASP A 438 16.68 -16.53 -17.03
C ASP A 438 15.38 -15.79 -17.39
N SER A 439 14.25 -16.49 -17.38
CA SER A 439 12.93 -15.88 -17.61
C SER A 439 12.55 -14.93 -16.48
N VAL A 440 12.78 -15.31 -15.23
CA VAL A 440 12.51 -14.44 -14.06
C VAL A 440 13.38 -13.19 -14.12
N PHE A 441 14.67 -13.34 -14.46
CA PHE A 441 15.59 -12.21 -14.59
C PHE A 441 15.12 -11.22 -15.67
N ARG A 442 14.80 -11.71 -16.88
CA ARG A 442 14.28 -10.88 -17.96
C ARG A 442 12.98 -10.19 -17.58
N THR A 443 12.05 -10.91 -16.94
CA THR A 443 10.77 -10.33 -16.48
C THR A 443 11.00 -9.27 -15.41
N ALA A 444 11.99 -9.44 -14.52
CA ALA A 444 12.34 -8.41 -13.52
C ALA A 444 12.91 -7.15 -14.19
N VAL A 445 13.75 -7.28 -15.21
CA VAL A 445 14.27 -6.14 -15.98
C VAL A 445 13.14 -5.42 -16.71
N GLU A 446 12.26 -6.14 -17.42
CA GLU A 446 11.08 -5.57 -18.07
C GLU A 446 10.18 -4.81 -17.07
N LEU A 447 9.99 -5.36 -15.87
CA LEU A 447 9.19 -4.73 -14.82
C LEU A 447 9.75 -3.35 -14.43
N VAL A 448 11.07 -3.25 -14.28
CA VAL A 448 11.75 -1.97 -13.97
C VAL A 448 11.66 -1.00 -15.15
N GLU A 449 11.79 -1.49 -16.39
CA GLU A 449 11.60 -0.68 -17.60
C GLU A 449 10.18 -0.11 -17.71
N PHE A 450 9.15 -0.91 -17.46
CA PHE A 450 7.76 -0.41 -17.46
C PHE A 450 7.54 0.66 -16.40
N ALA A 451 8.10 0.47 -15.19
CA ALA A 451 8.03 1.48 -14.15
C ALA A 451 8.76 2.77 -14.55
N TYR A 452 9.91 2.67 -15.23
CA TYR A 452 10.64 3.80 -15.78
C TYR A 452 9.83 4.54 -16.86
N PHE A 453 9.28 3.81 -17.84
CA PHE A 453 8.48 4.40 -18.91
C PHE A 453 7.21 5.10 -18.42
N LEU A 454 6.53 4.55 -17.42
CA LEU A 454 5.37 5.20 -16.80
C LEU A 454 5.72 6.56 -16.17
N GLN A 455 6.98 6.76 -15.79
CA GLN A 455 7.45 7.97 -15.11
C GLN A 455 8.15 8.97 -16.02
N THR A 456 8.45 8.61 -17.28
CA THR A 456 9.29 9.42 -18.18
C THR A 456 8.72 9.64 -19.59
N ASN A 457 7.61 8.97 -19.94
CA ASN A 457 7.05 9.09 -21.28
C ASN A 457 6.37 10.45 -21.49
N ASP A 458 6.79 11.18 -22.52
CA ASP A 458 6.27 12.52 -22.85
C ASP A 458 4.79 12.51 -23.23
N VAL A 459 4.31 11.45 -23.89
CA VAL A 459 2.90 11.31 -24.30
C VAL A 459 1.96 11.20 -23.11
N THR A 460 2.47 10.70 -21.99
CA THR A 460 1.74 10.49 -20.74
C THR A 460 2.21 11.41 -19.61
N ALA A 461 2.96 12.47 -19.92
CA ALA A 461 3.61 13.37 -18.97
C ALA A 461 2.69 13.86 -17.84
N GLN A 462 1.41 14.09 -18.15
CA GLN A 462 0.41 14.51 -17.14
C GLN A 462 0.19 13.50 -16.01
N TRP A 463 0.57 12.22 -16.18
CA TRP A 463 0.43 11.17 -15.16
C TRP A 463 1.76 10.68 -14.61
N ASN A 464 2.89 11.06 -15.22
CA ASN A 464 4.22 10.56 -14.86
C ASN A 464 4.50 10.72 -13.35
N ARG A 465 4.11 11.86 -12.79
CA ARG A 465 4.32 12.13 -11.37
C ARG A 465 3.52 11.19 -10.46
N LEU A 466 2.24 10.98 -10.75
CA LEU A 466 1.41 10.04 -9.97
C LEU A 466 1.87 8.59 -10.16
N CYS A 467 2.43 8.24 -11.31
CA CYS A 467 2.98 6.92 -11.56
C CYS A 467 4.26 6.61 -10.75
N ARG A 468 4.84 7.60 -10.04
CA ARG A 468 5.96 7.37 -9.10
C ARG A 468 5.60 6.46 -7.91
N ILE A 469 4.32 6.18 -7.70
CA ILE A 469 3.89 5.18 -6.71
C ILE A 469 4.30 3.75 -7.11
N TYR A 470 4.55 3.49 -8.40
CA TYR A 470 4.97 2.18 -8.90
C TYR A 470 6.51 2.07 -8.84
N LYS A 471 7.02 1.61 -7.70
CA LYS A 471 8.46 1.43 -7.44
C LYS A 471 8.74 -0.07 -7.23
N PRO A 472 9.21 -0.81 -8.25
CA PRO A 472 9.48 -2.24 -8.13
C PRO A 472 10.80 -2.52 -7.39
N LYS A 473 10.88 -2.17 -6.13
CA LYS A 473 12.09 -2.29 -5.29
C LYS A 473 12.58 -3.73 -5.20
N GLU A 474 11.66 -4.69 -5.04
CA GLU A 474 11.99 -6.12 -4.97
C GLU A 474 12.64 -6.63 -6.25
N ALA A 475 12.13 -6.21 -7.42
CA ALA A 475 12.72 -6.57 -8.71
C ALA A 475 14.12 -5.97 -8.87
N ILE A 476 14.31 -4.71 -8.47
CA ILE A 476 15.63 -4.07 -8.49
C ILE A 476 16.61 -4.80 -7.56
N SER A 477 16.19 -5.15 -6.34
CA SER A 477 17.03 -5.92 -5.41
C SER A 477 17.42 -7.26 -6.01
N TYR A 478 16.46 -7.99 -6.59
CA TYR A 478 16.73 -9.26 -7.27
C TYR A 478 17.71 -9.11 -8.44
N ILE A 479 17.53 -8.08 -9.30
CA ILE A 479 18.44 -7.81 -10.42
C ILE A 479 19.86 -7.52 -9.90
N LEU A 480 20.01 -6.70 -8.86
CA LEU A 480 21.31 -6.36 -8.28
C LEU A 480 22.02 -7.57 -7.67
N ASP A 481 21.29 -8.46 -7.01
CA ASP A 481 21.83 -9.72 -6.48
C ASP A 481 22.31 -10.64 -7.61
N GLU A 482 21.55 -10.77 -8.69
CA GLU A 482 21.95 -11.55 -9.87
C GLU A 482 23.15 -10.93 -10.59
N LEU A 483 23.20 -9.62 -10.76
CA LEU A 483 24.34 -8.91 -11.36
C LEU A 483 25.61 -9.05 -10.51
N SER A 484 25.47 -9.15 -9.21
CA SER A 484 26.57 -9.39 -8.28
C SER A 484 27.15 -10.80 -8.42
N SER A 485 26.30 -11.78 -8.73
CA SER A 485 26.67 -13.21 -8.80
C SER A 485 27.13 -13.67 -10.19
N ASN A 486 26.55 -13.11 -11.26
CA ASN A 486 26.74 -13.55 -12.64
C ASN A 486 27.90 -12.86 -13.36
N SER A 487 28.33 -13.47 -14.47
CA SER A 487 29.38 -12.92 -15.35
C SER A 487 28.88 -11.73 -16.18
N PRO A 488 29.74 -10.78 -16.54
CA PRO A 488 29.39 -9.67 -17.44
C PRO A 488 28.91 -10.18 -18.81
N GLY A 489 27.92 -9.51 -19.38
CA GLY A 489 27.38 -9.81 -20.71
C GLY A 489 26.33 -8.78 -21.14
N PRO A 490 25.87 -8.81 -22.39
CA PRO A 490 24.95 -7.79 -22.92
C PRO A 490 23.64 -7.64 -22.13
N GLU A 491 23.08 -8.76 -21.64
CA GLU A 491 21.85 -8.72 -20.81
C GLU A 491 22.13 -8.11 -19.44
N ALA A 492 23.29 -8.40 -18.84
CA ALA A 492 23.70 -7.79 -17.57
C ALA A 492 23.98 -6.29 -17.71
N ASP A 493 24.61 -5.86 -18.80
CA ASP A 493 24.85 -4.44 -19.07
C ASP A 493 23.54 -3.67 -19.28
N HIS A 494 22.58 -4.26 -20.01
CA HIS A 494 21.27 -3.69 -20.20
C HIS A 494 20.50 -3.56 -18.87
N ALA A 495 20.48 -4.63 -18.07
CA ALA A 495 19.83 -4.63 -16.75
C ALA A 495 20.42 -3.56 -15.83
N TRP A 496 21.74 -3.41 -15.84
CA TRP A 496 22.44 -2.36 -15.08
C TRP A 496 22.04 -0.96 -15.53
N GLU A 497 21.97 -0.73 -16.84
CA GLU A 497 21.53 0.56 -17.40
C GLU A 497 20.12 0.93 -16.95
N VAL A 498 19.19 -0.03 -17.02
CA VAL A 498 17.79 0.14 -16.61
C VAL A 498 17.69 0.47 -15.12
N VAL A 499 18.37 -0.28 -14.26
CA VAL A 499 18.39 -0.04 -12.81
C VAL A 499 18.98 1.32 -12.50
N THR A 500 20.11 1.67 -13.13
CA THR A 500 20.79 2.97 -12.90
C THR A 500 19.89 4.14 -13.30
N LYS A 501 19.30 4.11 -14.49
CA LYS A 501 18.37 5.17 -14.96
C LYS A 501 17.18 5.33 -14.00
N THR A 502 16.58 4.23 -13.58
CA THR A 502 15.41 4.23 -12.71
C THR A 502 15.74 4.80 -11.33
N THR A 503 16.85 4.37 -10.74
CA THR A 503 17.28 4.82 -9.40
C THR A 503 17.75 6.27 -9.39
N LEU A 504 18.39 6.74 -10.47
CA LEU A 504 18.73 8.16 -10.66
C LEU A 504 17.46 9.03 -10.76
N LEU A 505 16.46 8.58 -11.51
CA LEU A 505 15.17 9.27 -11.60
C LEU A 505 14.54 9.45 -10.21
N TRP A 506 14.59 8.43 -9.37
CA TRP A 506 14.04 8.50 -8.00
C TRP A 506 14.86 9.45 -7.10
N LYS A 507 16.19 9.45 -7.21
CA LYS A 507 17.06 10.39 -6.48
C LYS A 507 16.79 11.86 -6.85
N HIS A 508 16.67 12.18 -8.14
CA HIS A 508 16.42 13.55 -8.59
C HIS A 508 15.00 14.02 -8.28
N GLY A 509 14.01 13.13 -8.31
CA GLY A 509 12.64 13.45 -7.94
C GLY A 509 12.44 13.75 -6.45
N ALA A 510 13.41 13.38 -5.61
CA ALA A 510 13.39 13.58 -4.16
C ALA A 510 14.02 14.91 -3.70
N GLN A 511 14.56 15.74 -4.60
CA GLN A 511 15.14 17.03 -4.22
C GLN A 511 14.06 17.96 -3.63
N GLY A 512 14.02 18.02 -2.29
CA GLY A 512 13.09 18.86 -1.51
C GLY A 512 11.97 18.13 -0.75
N THR A 513 11.79 16.84 -0.98
CA THR A 513 10.74 16.05 -0.31
C THR A 513 11.34 14.72 0.12
N GLY A 514 11.64 14.49 1.36
CA GLY A 514 12.17 13.33 2.08
C GLY A 514 12.20 11.90 1.46
N GLY A 515 12.18 11.78 0.14
CA GLY A 515 12.18 10.53 -0.61
C GLY A 515 13.58 10.02 -0.94
N GLU A 516 14.47 9.94 0.05
CA GLU A 516 15.74 9.24 -0.10
C GLU A 516 15.47 7.76 -0.42
N LEU A 517 16.33 7.17 -1.27
CA LEU A 517 16.35 5.72 -1.44
C LEU A 517 16.56 5.08 -0.06
N GLU A 518 15.75 4.07 0.26
CA GLU A 518 15.89 3.37 1.52
C GLU A 518 17.32 2.84 1.68
N PRO A 519 17.91 2.95 2.90
CA PRO A 519 19.30 2.54 3.14
C PRO A 519 19.65 1.15 2.60
N PRO A 520 18.81 0.10 2.77
CA PRO A 520 19.12 -1.23 2.24
C PRO A 520 19.28 -1.27 0.72
N LEU A 521 18.43 -0.55 -0.02
CA LEU A 521 18.51 -0.49 -1.48
C LEU A 521 19.73 0.30 -1.94
N LEU A 522 20.07 1.38 -1.23
CA LEU A 522 21.26 2.17 -1.51
C LEU A 522 22.54 1.34 -1.30
N GLU A 523 22.61 0.56 -0.22
CA GLU A 523 23.74 -0.34 0.06
C GLU A 523 23.88 -1.42 -1.02
N LEU A 524 22.76 -2.00 -1.49
CA LEU A 524 22.78 -2.99 -2.59
C LEU A 524 23.31 -2.39 -3.90
N ILE A 525 22.88 -1.17 -4.24
CA ILE A 525 23.36 -0.46 -5.43
C ILE A 525 24.88 -0.23 -5.33
N GLN A 526 25.36 0.30 -4.20
CA GLN A 526 26.78 0.56 -3.98
C GLN A 526 27.61 -0.73 -4.06
N ARG A 527 27.14 -1.80 -3.43
CA ARG A 527 27.81 -3.10 -3.48
C ARG A 527 27.87 -3.66 -4.90
N ALA A 528 26.77 -3.60 -5.64
CA ALA A 528 26.74 -4.10 -7.02
C ALA A 528 27.64 -3.28 -7.95
N ASP A 529 27.74 -1.96 -7.73
CA ASP A 529 28.61 -1.07 -8.49
C ASP A 529 30.10 -1.41 -8.26
N LEU A 530 30.50 -1.57 -7.01
CA LEU A 530 31.87 -1.98 -6.65
C LEU A 530 32.24 -3.35 -7.25
N LEU A 531 31.35 -4.34 -7.17
CA LEU A 531 31.59 -5.66 -7.74
C LEU A 531 31.68 -5.65 -9.27
N ARG A 532 30.93 -4.78 -9.93
CA ARG A 532 31.01 -4.58 -11.39
C ARG A 532 32.34 -3.95 -11.79
N GLU A 533 32.80 -2.92 -11.09
CA GLU A 533 34.11 -2.30 -11.33
C GLU A 533 35.25 -3.31 -11.13
N GLU A 534 35.19 -4.13 -10.08
CA GLU A 534 36.17 -5.18 -9.81
C GLU A 534 36.20 -6.23 -10.93
N LYS A 535 35.01 -6.72 -11.37
CA LYS A 535 34.90 -7.70 -12.47
C LYS A 535 35.43 -7.12 -13.80
N ALA A 536 35.13 -5.85 -14.10
CA ALA A 536 35.62 -5.16 -15.29
C ALA A 536 37.13 -5.01 -15.27
N ALA A 537 37.73 -4.65 -14.12
CA ALA A 537 39.18 -4.57 -13.96
C ALA A 537 39.85 -5.91 -14.16
N ILE A 538 39.31 -7.00 -13.58
CA ILE A 538 39.83 -8.37 -13.77
C ILE A 538 39.75 -8.79 -15.24
N GLN A 539 38.67 -8.46 -15.94
CA GLN A 539 38.51 -8.78 -17.36
C GLN A 539 39.52 -8.02 -18.23
N THR A 540 39.72 -6.74 -17.93
CA THR A 540 40.73 -5.90 -18.64
C THR A 540 42.13 -6.43 -18.41
N CYS A 541 42.50 -6.85 -17.19
CA CYS A 541 43.78 -7.46 -16.87
C CYS A 541 43.98 -8.81 -17.61
N ARG A 542 42.94 -9.65 -17.70
CA ARG A 542 42.99 -10.91 -18.47
C ARG A 542 43.21 -10.70 -19.97
N LEU A 543 42.60 -9.64 -20.53
CA LEU A 543 42.79 -9.31 -21.96
C LEU A 543 44.17 -8.70 -22.24
N ALA A 544 44.77 -8.01 -21.25
CA ALA A 544 46.10 -7.44 -21.35
C ALA A 544 47.25 -8.47 -21.15
N GLY A 545 46.93 -9.68 -20.73
CA GLY A 545 47.92 -10.74 -20.51
C GLY A 545 48.81 -10.55 -19.28
N ASP A 546 48.45 -9.64 -18.37
CA ASP A 546 49.18 -9.35 -17.13
C ASP A 546 48.66 -10.23 -15.98
N PRO A 547 49.56 -10.93 -15.22
CA PRO A 547 49.15 -11.71 -14.06
C PRO A 547 48.88 -10.80 -12.86
N CYS A 548 47.80 -10.04 -12.93
CA CYS A 548 47.36 -9.26 -11.78
C CYS A 548 46.79 -10.20 -10.71
N SER A 549 47.48 -10.30 -9.58
CA SER A 549 46.94 -10.92 -8.38
C SER A 549 45.84 -10.01 -7.81
N GLY A 550 44.60 -10.32 -8.15
CA GLY A 550 43.40 -9.53 -7.74
C GLY A 550 43.18 -9.37 -6.23
N LYS A 551 44.07 -9.96 -5.41
CA LYS A 551 44.04 -9.81 -3.95
C LYS A 551 44.76 -8.56 -3.42
N GLU A 552 45.73 -7.99 -4.16
CA GLU A 552 46.48 -6.83 -3.67
C GLU A 552 45.79 -5.48 -3.96
N MET A 553 44.97 -5.38 -5.00
CA MET A 553 44.25 -4.15 -5.29
C MET A 553 43.02 -3.95 -4.37
N ALA A 554 42.30 -4.99 -4.03
CA ALA A 554 41.18 -4.92 -3.09
C ALA A 554 41.60 -4.52 -1.67
N LEU A 555 42.81 -4.92 -1.22
CA LEU A 555 43.36 -4.54 0.09
C LEU A 555 43.89 -3.09 0.14
N LYS A 556 44.30 -2.48 -0.97
CA LYS A 556 44.74 -1.09 -1.02
C LYS A 556 43.57 -0.10 -0.97
N SER A 557 42.42 -0.39 -1.57
CA SER A 557 41.25 0.49 -1.51
C SER A 557 40.58 0.52 -0.14
N TRP A 558 40.77 -0.52 0.67
CA TRP A 558 40.24 -0.58 2.04
C TRP A 558 41.08 0.18 3.07
N ASN A 559 42.37 0.40 2.80
CA ASN A 559 43.29 1.09 3.73
C ASN A 559 43.46 2.58 3.47
N GLU A 560 43.03 3.09 2.34
CA GLU A 560 42.99 4.52 2.05
C GLU A 560 41.56 5.00 2.24
N GLY A 561 41.21 5.36 3.48
CA GLY A 561 39.92 5.95 3.85
C GLY A 561 39.61 7.20 3.03
N LEU A 562 39.02 7.04 1.87
CA LEU A 562 38.46 8.12 1.06
C LEU A 562 37.10 8.50 1.64
N MET A 563 37.11 9.62 2.36
CA MET A 563 35.91 10.41 2.67
C MET A 563 35.14 10.74 1.38
N PRO A 564 33.80 10.77 1.40
CA PRO A 564 32.98 11.00 0.22
C PRO A 564 32.87 12.48 -0.11
N GLU A 565 33.96 13.08 -0.58
CA GLU A 565 33.94 14.39 -1.21
C GLU A 565 34.87 14.34 -2.41
N GLN A 566 34.35 13.94 -3.54
CA GLN A 566 34.71 14.36 -4.90
C GLN A 566 34.27 13.32 -5.93
N ILE A 567 32.95 13.22 -6.13
CA ILE A 567 32.45 12.79 -7.43
C ILE A 567 32.31 14.04 -8.27
N THR A 568 33.41 14.40 -8.92
CA THR A 568 33.40 15.41 -10.00
C THR A 568 32.43 14.91 -11.07
N SER A 569 31.42 15.72 -11.33
CA SER A 569 30.47 15.59 -12.40
C SER A 569 31.19 15.41 -13.75
N THR A 570 31.33 14.18 -14.19
CA THR A 570 31.46 13.92 -15.62
C THR A 570 30.10 14.25 -16.20
N LYS A 571 30.02 15.41 -16.88
CA LYS A 571 28.86 15.78 -17.69
C LYS A 571 28.63 14.66 -18.70
N MET A 572 27.76 13.71 -18.39
CA MET A 572 27.14 12.87 -19.40
C MET A 572 26.12 13.75 -20.11
N ASP A 573 26.36 13.94 -21.38
CA ASP A 573 25.47 14.63 -22.31
C ASP A 573 24.16 13.84 -22.40
N VAL A 574 23.11 14.33 -21.74
CA VAL A 574 21.75 13.75 -21.72
C VAL A 574 21.02 14.03 -23.04
N SER A 575 21.70 14.61 -24.04
CA SER A 575 21.12 14.93 -25.37
C SER A 575 21.19 13.79 -26.39
N GLY A 576 21.50 12.57 -25.99
CA GLY A 576 21.31 11.37 -26.82
C GLY A 576 19.83 11.13 -27.03
N SER A 577 19.25 11.71 -28.09
CA SER A 577 17.95 11.36 -28.65
C SER A 577 17.91 9.85 -28.88
N TYR A 578 17.42 9.11 -27.89
CA TYR A 578 17.05 7.71 -28.06
C TYR A 578 15.83 7.68 -28.99
N ARG A 579 16.07 7.43 -30.27
CA ARG A 579 15.03 6.88 -31.14
C ARG A 579 14.75 5.48 -30.60
N SER A 580 13.86 5.41 -29.58
CA SER A 580 13.16 4.20 -29.21
C SER A 580 12.69 3.53 -30.49
N PRO A 581 12.95 2.22 -30.72
CA PRO A 581 12.19 1.46 -31.68
C PRO A 581 10.74 1.75 -31.31
N SER A 582 9.95 2.29 -32.23
CA SER A 582 8.66 2.92 -31.95
C SER A 582 7.94 2.15 -30.85
N THR A 583 7.62 2.79 -29.72
CA THR A 583 6.96 2.21 -28.54
C THR A 583 5.70 1.43 -28.93
N LEU A 584 5.11 1.76 -30.08
CA LEU A 584 4.01 1.05 -30.73
C LEU A 584 4.42 -0.29 -31.36
N ALA A 585 5.60 -0.39 -31.98
CA ALA A 585 6.08 -1.66 -32.54
C ALA A 585 6.43 -2.67 -31.44
N TRP A 586 6.91 -2.19 -30.31
CA TRP A 586 7.19 -2.99 -29.11
C TRP A 586 5.91 -3.56 -28.50
N LEU A 587 4.86 -2.74 -28.39
CA LEU A 587 3.55 -3.17 -27.85
C LEU A 587 2.76 -4.03 -28.84
N GLN A 588 2.98 -3.90 -30.17
CA GLN A 588 2.34 -4.71 -31.21
C GLN A 588 3.04 -6.07 -31.44
N GLY A 589 4.35 -6.15 -31.15
CA GLY A 589 5.14 -7.38 -31.35
C GLY A 589 5.18 -8.33 -30.15
N ILE A 590 4.82 -7.89 -28.95
CA ILE A 590 4.98 -8.66 -27.70
C ILE A 590 3.68 -8.57 -26.87
N TRP A 591 2.55 -8.98 -27.44
CA TRP A 591 1.39 -9.28 -26.63
C TRP A 591 1.40 -10.74 -26.14
N PRO A 592 1.01 -10.96 -24.90
CA PRO A 592 1.52 -11.99 -23.98
C PRO A 592 0.96 -13.38 -24.17
N TYR A 593 0.33 -13.70 -25.28
CA TYR A 593 0.02 -15.10 -25.57
C TYR A 593 1.29 -15.90 -25.83
N GLN A 594 2.35 -15.30 -26.40
CA GLN A 594 3.63 -15.98 -26.53
C GLN A 594 4.42 -16.01 -25.22
N VAL A 595 4.49 -14.91 -24.47
CA VAL A 595 5.24 -14.87 -23.20
C VAL A 595 4.52 -15.65 -22.09
N ILE A 596 3.19 -15.67 -22.04
CA ILE A 596 2.45 -16.52 -21.09
C ILE A 596 2.47 -18.00 -21.53
N ASN A 597 2.67 -18.32 -22.80
CA ASN A 597 2.84 -19.69 -23.29
C ASN A 597 4.31 -20.13 -23.39
N GLU A 598 5.28 -19.21 -23.39
CA GLU A 598 6.71 -19.48 -23.29
C GLU A 598 7.23 -19.38 -21.85
N LEU A 599 6.46 -18.79 -20.94
CA LEU A 599 6.57 -18.88 -19.50
C LEU A 599 5.68 -20.03 -18.98
#